data_793cf153016e183ea8191f1a60a676e0
#
_entry.id   793cf153016e183ea8191f1a60a676e0
#
_cell.length_a   1.000
_cell.length_b   1.000
_cell.length_c   1.000
_cell.angle_alpha   90.00
_cell.angle_beta   90.00
_cell.angle_gamma   90.00
#
_symmetry.space_group_name_H-M   'P 1'
#
loop_
_entity.id
_entity.type
_entity.pdbx_description
1 polymer ?
#
loop_
_entity_poly.entity_id
_entity_poly.type
_entity_poly.pdbx_seq_one_letter_code
_entity_poly.pdbx_strand_id
1 'polypeptide(L)'
;MAEAINLSTAGIHLYYAVEKTAGTRPTQKSDYTDLVGVKSTPSLNPSPEALETTSLNETEYKTYIDGLKDLGGALEFTWNLTQELVTLWEALMTAYEEAKTAGKATWFLIDIPGLTEGLYFKGNPSDMGVPETAVNSVLEITNYITPTSAPIKAAKPTAE
;
A
#
# COMPACT_ATOMS: atom_id res chain seq x y z
N MET A 1 -33.40 10.55 0.13
CA MET A 1 -32.20 10.09 -0.60
C MET A 1 -30.98 10.75 0.00
N ALA A 2 -29.97 9.98 0.36
CA ALA A 2 -28.71 10.55 0.81
C ALA A 2 -27.96 11.17 -0.38
N GLU A 3 -27.40 12.35 -0.20
CA GLU A 3 -26.52 12.94 -1.20
C GLU A 3 -25.21 12.15 -1.26
N ALA A 4 -24.67 12.00 -2.48
CA ALA A 4 -23.34 11.44 -2.64
C ALA A 4 -22.30 12.43 -2.12
N ILE A 5 -21.47 11.98 -1.17
CA ILE A 5 -20.42 12.81 -0.61
C ILE A 5 -19.09 12.43 -1.27
N ASN A 6 -18.45 13.40 -1.92
CA ASN A 6 -17.13 13.21 -2.49
C ASN A 6 -16.09 13.21 -1.39
N LEU A 7 -15.23 12.21 -1.41
CA LEU A 7 -14.18 12.07 -0.41
C LEU A 7 -12.98 12.96 -0.76
N SER A 8 -12.43 13.59 0.27
CA SER A 8 -11.20 14.39 0.15
C SER A 8 -9.97 13.51 0.43
N THR A 9 -8.82 13.91 -0.11
CA THR A 9 -7.54 13.29 0.25
C THR A 9 -6.99 13.80 1.59
N ALA A 10 -7.68 14.72 2.25
CA ALA A 10 -7.26 15.23 3.57
C ALA A 10 -7.42 14.14 4.64
N GLY A 11 -6.42 14.00 5.50
CA GLY A 11 -6.48 13.08 6.63
C GLY A 11 -6.18 11.62 6.30
N ILE A 12 -5.66 11.34 5.10
CA ILE A 12 -5.24 9.99 4.73
C ILE A 12 -3.93 9.66 5.47
N HIS A 13 -3.90 8.49 6.09
CA HIS A 13 -2.73 7.99 6.80
C HIS A 13 -2.28 6.66 6.22
N LEU A 14 -0.98 6.43 6.23
CA LEU A 14 -0.37 5.15 5.90
C LEU A 14 0.22 4.57 7.19
N TYR A 15 -0.23 3.36 7.54
CA TYR A 15 0.25 2.64 8.71
C TYR A 15 0.96 1.36 8.29
N TYR A 16 1.84 0.88 9.15
CA TYR A 16 2.39 -0.46 8.98
C TYR A 16 2.21 -1.29 10.25
N ALA A 17 2.20 -2.59 10.09
CA ALA A 17 2.17 -3.54 11.20
C ALA A 17 2.85 -4.84 10.79
N VAL A 18 3.48 -5.50 11.75
CA VAL A 18 4.09 -6.82 11.55
C VAL A 18 3.17 -7.87 12.17
N GLU A 19 3.02 -9.00 11.50
CA GLU A 19 2.21 -10.09 12.01
C GLU A 19 2.77 -10.61 13.34
N LYS A 20 1.89 -10.76 14.33
CA LYS A 20 2.24 -11.44 15.60
C LYS A 20 2.24 -12.94 15.42
N THR A 21 1.28 -13.45 14.64
CA THR A 21 1.17 -14.84 14.25
C THR A 21 1.24 -14.93 12.74
N ALA A 22 2.13 -15.78 12.22
CA ALA A 22 2.32 -15.92 10.78
C ALA A 22 1.00 -16.27 10.08
N GLY A 23 0.69 -15.54 9.02
CA GLY A 23 -0.53 -15.73 8.24
C GLY A 23 -1.77 -15.02 8.78
N THR A 24 -1.67 -14.31 9.92
CA THR A 24 -2.79 -13.60 10.53
C THR A 24 -2.57 -12.10 10.50
N ARG A 25 -3.46 -11.35 9.82
CA ARG A 25 -3.38 -9.90 9.77
C ARG A 25 -3.63 -9.30 11.16
N PRO A 26 -2.78 -8.34 11.62
CA PRO A 26 -3.04 -7.63 12.86
C PRO A 26 -4.35 -6.85 12.81
N THR A 27 -5.11 -6.84 13.89
CA THR A 27 -6.44 -6.21 13.94
C THR A 27 -6.56 -5.11 14.97
N GLN A 28 -5.60 -4.98 15.88
CA GLN A 28 -5.64 -3.97 16.94
C GLN A 28 -4.93 -2.70 16.53
N LYS A 29 -5.48 -1.55 16.91
CA LYS A 29 -4.89 -0.25 16.60
C LYS A 29 -3.48 -0.11 17.16
N SER A 30 -3.21 -0.70 18.32
CA SER A 30 -1.89 -0.67 18.95
C SER A 30 -0.80 -1.38 18.14
N ASP A 31 -1.18 -2.27 17.21
CA ASP A 31 -0.23 -2.99 16.36
C ASP A 31 0.26 -2.14 15.19
N TYR A 32 -0.44 -1.05 14.88
CA TYR A 32 -0.15 -0.23 13.71
C TYR A 32 0.60 1.03 14.08
N THR A 33 1.62 1.36 13.30
CA THR A 33 2.43 2.57 13.45
C THR A 33 2.20 3.48 12.26
N ASP A 34 1.89 4.75 12.51
CA ASP A 34 1.67 5.76 11.48
C ASP A 34 3.01 6.18 10.87
N LEU A 35 3.12 6.09 9.55
CA LEU A 35 4.25 6.64 8.80
C LEU A 35 3.90 8.07 8.45
N VAL A 36 4.25 8.99 9.33
CA VAL A 36 3.84 10.39 9.26
C VAL A 36 4.38 11.11 8.03
N GLY A 37 3.61 12.05 7.52
CA GLY A 37 4.05 12.94 6.46
C GLY A 37 3.88 12.38 5.04
N VAL A 38 3.11 11.31 4.87
CA VAL A 38 2.83 10.78 3.53
C VAL A 38 2.16 11.84 2.67
N LYS A 39 2.69 12.04 1.48
CA LYS A 39 2.21 13.05 0.55
C LYS A 39 1.45 12.46 -0.62
N SER A 40 1.91 11.31 -1.13
CA SER A 40 1.20 10.60 -2.19
C SER A 40 1.37 9.10 -2.04
N THR A 41 0.33 8.39 -2.43
CA THR A 41 0.30 6.93 -2.49
C THR A 41 -0.05 6.50 -3.91
N PRO A 42 0.54 5.40 -4.42
CA PRO A 42 0.21 4.92 -5.74
C PRO A 42 -1.13 4.20 -5.76
N SER A 43 -1.68 4.01 -6.95
CA SER A 43 -2.86 3.17 -7.13
C SER A 43 -2.49 1.69 -7.00
N LEU A 44 -3.27 0.97 -6.24
CA LEU A 44 -3.18 -0.49 -6.10
C LEU A 44 -4.35 -1.15 -6.84
N ASN A 45 -4.55 -0.76 -8.07
CA ASN A 45 -5.67 -1.22 -8.89
C ASN A 45 -5.15 -1.96 -10.12
N PRO A 46 -4.76 -3.24 -9.96
CA PRO A 46 -4.17 -3.98 -11.06
C PRO A 46 -5.20 -4.25 -12.16
N SER A 47 -4.77 -4.02 -13.40
CA SER A 47 -5.57 -4.37 -14.57
C SER A 47 -5.26 -5.82 -14.95
N PRO A 48 -6.27 -6.67 -15.18
CA PRO A 48 -6.00 -8.01 -15.68
C PRO A 48 -5.50 -7.95 -17.11
N GLU A 49 -4.59 -8.84 -17.47
CA GLU A 49 -4.19 -9.02 -18.84
C GLU A 49 -5.35 -9.69 -19.60
N ALA A 50 -5.73 -9.12 -20.74
CA ALA A 50 -6.76 -9.71 -21.59
C ALA A 50 -6.11 -10.68 -22.57
N LEU A 51 -6.48 -11.97 -22.48
CA LEU A 51 -5.98 -13.00 -23.37
C LEU A 51 -7.01 -13.25 -24.46
N GLU A 52 -6.61 -13.10 -25.73
CA GLU A 52 -7.52 -13.24 -26.86
C GLU A 52 -7.87 -14.72 -27.08
N THR A 53 -9.16 -15.00 -27.16
CA THR A 53 -9.70 -16.35 -27.38
C THR A 53 -10.51 -16.43 -28.65
N THR A 54 -10.45 -15.43 -29.52
CA THR A 54 -11.21 -15.36 -30.76
C THR A 54 -10.91 -16.57 -31.66
N SER A 55 -11.95 -17.29 -32.05
CA SER A 55 -11.80 -18.42 -32.99
C SER A 55 -11.79 -17.94 -34.44
N LEU A 56 -11.24 -18.76 -35.31
CA LEU A 56 -11.11 -18.43 -36.74
C LEU A 56 -12.46 -18.26 -37.46
N ASN A 57 -13.52 -18.81 -36.91
CA ASN A 57 -14.87 -18.68 -37.49
C ASN A 57 -15.65 -17.47 -36.96
N GLU A 58 -15.06 -16.67 -36.06
CA GLU A 58 -15.70 -15.44 -35.58
C GLU A 58 -15.55 -14.34 -36.63
N THR A 59 -16.64 -13.65 -36.93
CA THR A 59 -16.66 -12.63 -37.99
C THR A 59 -17.04 -11.24 -37.50
N GLU A 60 -17.50 -11.10 -36.25
CA GLU A 60 -17.99 -9.81 -35.75
C GLU A 60 -17.15 -9.22 -34.62
N TYR A 61 -16.86 -10.04 -33.59
CA TYR A 61 -16.23 -9.53 -32.36
C TYR A 61 -15.06 -10.41 -31.93
N LYS A 62 -14.03 -9.76 -31.37
CA LYS A 62 -12.97 -10.47 -30.67
C LYS A 62 -13.44 -10.87 -29.29
N THR A 63 -13.04 -12.04 -28.83
CA THR A 63 -13.36 -12.53 -27.48
C THR A 63 -12.09 -12.66 -26.65
N TYR A 64 -12.22 -12.38 -25.35
CA TYR A 64 -11.09 -12.34 -24.41
C TYR A 64 -11.46 -13.05 -23.12
N ILE A 65 -10.45 -13.60 -22.45
CA ILE A 65 -10.54 -14.03 -21.05
C ILE A 65 -9.52 -13.27 -20.23
N ASP A 66 -9.77 -13.17 -18.93
CA ASP A 66 -8.87 -12.48 -18.02
C ASP A 66 -7.64 -13.36 -17.74
N GLY A 67 -6.46 -12.77 -17.89
CA GLY A 67 -5.20 -13.36 -17.46
C GLY A 67 -4.84 -12.97 -16.03
N LEU A 68 -3.56 -13.07 -15.70
CA LEU A 68 -3.08 -12.68 -14.37
C LEU A 68 -3.11 -11.16 -14.20
N LYS A 69 -3.35 -10.74 -12.97
CA LYS A 69 -3.28 -9.31 -12.59
C LYS A 69 -1.87 -8.98 -12.12
N ASP A 70 -1.36 -7.85 -12.55
CA ASP A 70 -0.04 -7.36 -12.17
C ASP A 70 -0.19 -6.09 -11.33
N LEU A 71 0.39 -6.09 -10.14
CA LEU A 71 0.40 -4.92 -9.24
C LEU A 71 1.47 -3.89 -9.62
N GLY A 72 2.33 -4.19 -10.58
CA GLY A 72 3.31 -3.25 -11.11
C GLY A 72 4.69 -3.28 -10.45
N GLY A 73 4.99 -4.28 -9.65
CA GLY A 73 6.28 -4.40 -8.97
C GLY A 73 6.43 -3.42 -7.80
N ALA A 74 7.56 -2.75 -7.68
CA ALA A 74 7.80 -1.82 -6.58
C ALA A 74 6.94 -0.56 -6.75
N LEU A 75 6.15 -0.24 -5.74
CA LEU A 75 5.26 0.92 -5.74
C LEU A 75 5.93 2.11 -5.08
N GLU A 76 5.74 3.28 -5.65
CA GLU A 76 6.33 4.53 -5.17
C GLU A 76 5.40 5.25 -4.19
N PHE A 77 5.93 5.56 -3.02
CA PHE A 77 5.25 6.37 -2.01
C PHE A 77 6.11 7.59 -1.73
N THR A 78 5.51 8.77 -1.68
CA THR A 78 6.23 10.02 -1.46
C THR A 78 5.83 10.62 -0.11
N TRP A 79 6.84 11.05 0.65
CA TRP A 79 6.67 11.71 1.94
C TRP A 79 7.41 13.03 1.98
N ASN A 80 6.96 13.92 2.84
CA ASN A 80 7.80 15.03 3.30
C ASN A 80 8.88 14.44 4.20
N LEU A 81 10.15 14.69 3.90
CA LEU A 81 11.25 14.12 4.66
C LEU A 81 11.43 14.88 5.98
N THR A 82 11.28 14.18 7.08
CA THR A 82 11.51 14.69 8.43
C THR A 82 12.35 13.69 9.22
N GLN A 83 12.97 14.16 10.29
CA GLN A 83 13.74 13.25 11.16
C GLN A 83 12.83 12.16 11.78
N GLU A 84 11.59 12.52 12.06
CA GLU A 84 10.61 11.57 12.58
C GLU A 84 10.35 10.44 11.57
N LEU A 85 10.18 10.76 10.28
CA LEU A 85 10.00 9.77 9.24
C LEU A 85 11.22 8.86 9.10
N VAL A 86 12.43 9.44 9.15
CA VAL A 86 13.68 8.66 9.09
C VAL A 86 13.71 7.63 10.22
N THR A 87 13.41 8.05 11.44
CA THR A 87 13.38 7.15 12.60
C THR A 87 12.32 6.06 12.45
N LEU A 88 11.12 6.43 12.00
CA LEU A 88 10.03 5.48 11.77
C LEU A 88 10.37 4.47 10.67
N TRP A 89 11.00 4.93 9.59
CA TRP A 89 11.37 4.04 8.48
C TRP A 89 12.48 3.07 8.89
N GLU A 90 13.45 3.50 9.67
CA GLU A 90 14.49 2.62 10.22
C GLU A 90 13.88 1.56 11.13
N ALA A 91 12.91 1.95 11.98
CA ALA A 91 12.17 1.00 12.81
C ALA A 91 11.37 0.02 11.98
N LEU A 92 10.73 0.48 10.90
CA LEU A 92 10.02 -0.37 9.96
C LEU A 92 10.95 -1.39 9.32
N MET A 93 12.11 -0.97 8.86
CA MET A 93 13.08 -1.87 8.22
C MET A 93 13.57 -2.93 9.20
N THR A 94 13.85 -2.55 10.44
CA THR A 94 14.26 -3.50 11.49
C THR A 94 13.15 -4.51 11.77
N ALA A 95 11.92 -4.03 11.95
CA ALA A 95 10.76 -4.91 12.19
C ALA A 95 10.50 -5.85 11.02
N TYR A 96 10.63 -5.34 9.79
CA TYR A 96 10.47 -6.12 8.57
C TYR A 96 11.50 -7.25 8.48
N GLU A 97 12.77 -6.95 8.73
CA GLU A 97 13.84 -7.97 8.68
C GLU A 97 13.65 -9.05 9.74
N GLU A 98 13.27 -8.68 10.96
CA GLU A 98 12.97 -9.64 12.02
C GLU A 98 11.76 -10.51 11.65
N ALA A 99 10.70 -9.91 11.10
CA ALA A 99 9.51 -10.62 10.66
C ALA A 99 9.82 -11.60 9.53
N LYS A 100 10.61 -11.17 8.56
CA LYS A 100 11.03 -12.00 7.43
C LYS A 100 11.77 -13.25 7.91
N THR A 101 12.69 -13.08 8.86
CA THR A 101 13.43 -14.19 9.44
C THR A 101 12.49 -15.16 10.17
N ALA A 102 11.43 -14.67 10.80
CA ALA A 102 10.44 -15.46 11.51
C ALA A 102 9.32 -16.01 10.61
N GLY A 103 9.37 -15.73 9.30
CA GLY A 103 8.32 -16.17 8.36
C GLY A 103 7.02 -15.39 8.47
N LYS A 104 7.07 -14.19 9.01
CA LYS A 104 5.90 -13.30 9.19
C LYS A 104 5.90 -12.20 8.14
N ALA A 105 4.70 -11.76 7.74
CA ALA A 105 4.55 -10.69 6.76
C ALA A 105 4.44 -9.32 7.43
N THR A 106 4.81 -8.28 6.67
CA THR A 106 4.59 -6.89 7.06
C THR A 106 3.38 -6.37 6.31
N TRP A 107 2.40 -5.85 7.03
CA TRP A 107 1.17 -5.31 6.49
C TRP A 107 1.22 -3.79 6.44
N PHE A 108 0.60 -3.23 5.41
CA PHE A 108 0.42 -1.80 5.26
C PHE A 108 -1.07 -1.50 5.18
N LEU A 109 -1.47 -0.40 5.81
CA LEU A 109 -2.86 0.05 5.83
C LEU A 109 -2.91 1.48 5.29
N ILE A 110 -3.73 1.68 4.27
CA ILE A 110 -4.11 3.02 3.82
C ILE A 110 -5.46 3.33 4.44
N ASP A 111 -5.46 4.27 5.39
CA ASP A 111 -6.68 4.68 6.09
C ASP A 111 -7.21 5.97 5.47
N ILE A 112 -8.34 5.85 4.80
CA ILE A 112 -9.01 6.98 4.14
C ILE A 112 -10.21 7.39 5.01
N PRO A 113 -10.21 8.61 5.56
CA PRO A 113 -11.37 9.11 6.31
C PRO A 113 -12.62 9.09 5.44
N GLY A 114 -13.73 8.68 6.00
CA GLY A 114 -15.00 8.58 5.28
C GLY A 114 -15.30 7.22 4.70
N LEU A 115 -14.30 6.35 4.59
CA LEU A 115 -14.51 4.94 4.25
C LEU A 115 -14.67 4.14 5.54
N THR A 116 -15.56 3.16 5.53
CA THR A 116 -15.80 2.30 6.69
C THR A 116 -14.75 1.22 6.85
N GLU A 117 -14.09 0.86 5.75
CA GLU A 117 -13.06 -0.16 5.73
C GLU A 117 -11.70 0.42 5.39
N GLY A 118 -10.64 -0.20 5.89
CA GLY A 118 -9.26 0.14 5.53
C GLY A 118 -8.80 -0.69 4.33
N LEU A 119 -7.83 -0.16 3.62
CA LEU A 119 -7.21 -0.83 2.47
C LEU A 119 -5.89 -1.43 2.93
N TYR A 120 -5.82 -2.76 2.96
CA TYR A 120 -4.66 -3.49 3.48
C TYR A 120 -3.92 -4.21 2.35
N PHE A 121 -2.60 -4.23 2.43
CA PHE A 121 -1.80 -5.09 1.56
C PHE A 121 -0.53 -5.52 2.29
N LYS A 122 0.00 -6.68 1.91
CA LYS A 122 1.31 -7.13 2.37
C LYS A 122 2.37 -6.59 1.40
N GLY A 123 3.50 -6.18 1.94
CA GLY A 123 4.56 -5.67 1.08
C GLY A 123 5.93 -5.77 1.73
N ASN A 124 6.94 -5.64 0.88
CA ASN A 124 8.34 -5.61 1.30
C ASN A 124 8.84 -4.19 1.11
N PRO A 125 9.12 -3.45 2.20
CA PRO A 125 9.70 -2.12 2.08
C PRO A 125 11.17 -2.18 1.67
N SER A 126 11.63 -1.15 0.97
CA SER A 126 13.03 -0.98 0.59
C SER A 126 13.69 0.07 1.46
N ASP A 127 15.01 0.02 1.57
CA ASP A 127 15.76 1.03 2.31
C ASP A 127 15.49 2.44 1.76
N MET A 128 15.48 3.40 2.68
CA MET A 128 15.33 4.81 2.32
C MET A 128 16.58 5.27 1.58
N GLY A 129 16.37 5.78 0.36
CA GLY A 129 17.45 6.29 -0.45
C GLY A 129 17.82 7.73 -0.10
N VAL A 130 18.53 8.39 -1.02
CA VAL A 130 18.90 9.80 -0.89
C VAL A 130 17.85 10.64 -1.62
N PRO A 131 17.28 11.67 -0.98
CA PRO A 131 16.29 12.49 -1.64
C PRO A 131 16.93 13.43 -2.67
N GLU A 132 16.13 13.81 -3.67
CA GLU A 132 16.49 14.90 -4.56
C GLU A 132 16.37 16.23 -3.81
N THR A 133 17.37 17.10 -3.97
CA THR A 133 17.38 18.42 -3.35
C THR A 133 17.45 19.51 -4.39
N ALA A 134 16.67 20.57 -4.22
CA ALA A 134 16.65 21.72 -5.13
C ALA A 134 16.41 23.00 -4.34
N VAL A 135 16.79 24.13 -4.94
CA VAL A 135 16.57 25.45 -4.34
C VAL A 135 15.06 25.74 -4.30
N ASN A 136 14.60 26.33 -3.21
CA ASN A 136 13.20 26.73 -3.00
C ASN A 136 12.18 25.59 -3.14
N SER A 137 12.57 24.40 -2.70
CA SER A 137 11.72 23.22 -2.72
C SER A 137 11.56 22.65 -1.33
N VAL A 138 10.39 22.07 -1.07
CA VAL A 138 10.18 21.27 0.14
C VAL A 138 10.96 19.97 -0.01
N LEU A 139 11.65 19.54 1.03
CA LEU A 139 12.40 18.31 1.01
C LEU A 139 11.45 17.12 1.07
N GLU A 140 11.48 16.31 0.03
CA GLU A 140 10.62 15.13 -0.13
C GLU A 140 11.48 13.91 -0.42
N ILE A 141 10.97 12.74 -0.09
CA ILE A 141 11.62 11.48 -0.41
C ILE A 141 10.60 10.48 -0.96
N THR A 142 11.03 9.70 -1.94
CA THR A 142 10.25 8.60 -2.50
C THR A 142 10.82 7.29 -2.01
N ASN A 143 10.00 6.51 -1.33
CA ASN A 143 10.37 5.18 -0.86
C ASN A 143 9.53 4.14 -1.60
N TYR A 144 10.08 2.93 -1.72
CA TYR A 144 9.44 1.87 -2.48
C TYR A 144 8.96 0.76 -1.56
N ILE A 145 7.77 0.26 -1.84
CA ILE A 145 7.20 -0.92 -1.19
C ILE A 145 6.74 -1.87 -2.30
N THR A 146 7.27 -3.08 -2.31
CA THR A 146 6.88 -4.09 -3.29
C THR A 146 5.73 -4.92 -2.73
N PRO A 147 4.51 -4.82 -3.30
CA PRO A 147 3.39 -5.61 -2.79
C PRO A 147 3.60 -7.09 -3.06
N THR A 148 3.28 -7.92 -2.08
CA THR A 148 3.42 -9.39 -2.18
C THR A 148 2.07 -10.10 -2.21
N SER A 149 0.97 -9.35 -2.05
CA SER A 149 -0.38 -9.89 -2.13
C SER A 149 -1.34 -8.88 -2.73
N ALA A 150 -2.47 -9.36 -3.22
CA ALA A 150 -3.55 -8.47 -3.67
C ALA A 150 -4.04 -7.61 -2.50
N PRO A 151 -4.39 -6.34 -2.75
CA PRO A 151 -4.97 -5.49 -1.73
C PRO A 151 -6.33 -6.04 -1.28
N ILE A 152 -6.62 -5.93 0.00
CA ILE A 152 -7.91 -6.35 0.57
C ILE A 152 -8.57 -5.19 1.28
N LYS A 153 -9.88 -5.22 1.35
CA LYS A 153 -10.67 -4.29 2.14
C LYS A 153 -11.17 -5.02 3.37
N ALA A 154 -10.94 -4.47 4.54
CA ALA A 154 -11.36 -5.07 5.80
C ALA A 154 -11.62 -3.96 6.82
N ALA A 155 -12.27 -4.30 7.92
CA ALA A 155 -12.55 -3.36 8.99
C ALA A 155 -11.27 -2.66 9.46
N LYS A 156 -11.36 -1.37 9.77
CA LYS A 156 -10.25 -0.60 10.32
C LYS A 156 -9.83 -1.18 11.67
N PRO A 157 -8.55 -1.00 12.08
CA PRO A 157 -8.09 -1.52 13.36
C PRO A 157 -8.96 -1.00 14.53
N THR A 158 -9.29 -1.89 15.44
CA THR A 158 -10.11 -1.53 16.61
C THR A 158 -9.23 -0.97 17.71
N ALA A 159 -9.70 0.13 18.34
CA ALA A 159 -9.07 0.62 19.55
C ALA A 159 -9.31 -0.36 20.70
N GLU A 160 -8.31 -0.52 21.55
CA GLU A 160 -8.46 -1.29 22.79
C GLU A 160 -9.20 -0.47 23.86
#